data_949f01ade49f26cd6c71e16c7ab354ee
#
_entry.id   949f01ade49f26cd6c71e16c7ab354ee
#
_cell.length_a   1.000
_cell.length_b   1.000
_cell.length_c   1.000
_cell.angle_alpha   90.00
_cell.angle_beta   90.00
_cell.angle_gamma   90.00
#
_symmetry.space_group_name_H-M   'P 1'
#
loop_
_entity.id
_entity.type
_entity.pdbx_description
1 polymer ?
#
loop_
_entity_poly.entity_id
_entity_poly.type
_entity_poly.pdbx_seq_one_letter_code
_entity_poly.pdbx_strand_id
1 'polypeptide(L)'
;MSGAPIRVVGTLGTAQTLAWASSYYLPAMLADPIARDLGVSAPTVYAAFSIAMVASALVGPWAGQAIDRRGGRIVLVSTSLLFASGLGMLAAAQGLWTMVAAWLVMGAAMGSGLYEAAFSSLVRLYGHHARGAITGITLIAGFASTVGWPLSSWMEAQFGWRGACLGWAGLHLVVGLPLNAWLPKAAAVSKPEIPSASNNAHVQSSPPASEPKQQVYATALLAFVFAATWFISTAMATHLPRMLEATGATLTAAVAVGALIGPAQVAGRLLEFGFLRQVHPLLSARLAALAHPAGVAVLLTGGPAMAPVFAILHGAGNGILTIAKGTLPLALFGPQGYGARQGWLMMPARVAQAASPFLFGLALDSWGANALWLSGGIGSAAFGALVVLRARSTAN
;
A
#
# COMPACT_ATOMS: atom_id res chain seq x y z
N MET A 1 3.73 -9.99 -26.50
CA MET A 1 4.74 -9.23 -25.72
C MET A 1 5.01 -10.04 -24.46
N SER A 2 6.27 -10.35 -24.20
CA SER A 2 6.70 -11.10 -23.02
C SER A 2 6.40 -10.31 -21.74
N GLY A 3 6.07 -11.00 -20.64
CA GLY A 3 5.89 -10.38 -19.31
C GLY A 3 7.14 -9.64 -18.86
N ALA A 4 7.03 -8.89 -17.75
CA ALA A 4 8.15 -8.13 -17.21
C ALA A 4 9.34 -9.05 -16.89
N PRO A 5 10.58 -8.69 -17.30
CA PRO A 5 11.77 -9.46 -16.95
C PRO A 5 11.94 -9.57 -15.44
N ILE A 6 12.38 -10.72 -14.96
CA ILE A 6 12.59 -11.00 -13.53
C ILE A 6 13.53 -9.95 -12.87
N ARG A 7 14.50 -9.44 -13.63
CA ARG A 7 15.40 -8.37 -13.18
C ARG A 7 14.66 -7.08 -12.83
N VAL A 8 13.61 -6.69 -13.57
CA VAL A 8 12.81 -5.49 -13.27
C VAL A 8 12.00 -5.71 -11.98
N VAL A 9 11.46 -6.91 -11.81
CA VAL A 9 10.74 -7.30 -10.59
C VAL A 9 11.68 -7.27 -9.38
N GLY A 10 12.88 -7.86 -9.50
CA GLY A 10 13.87 -7.86 -8.43
C GLY A 10 14.35 -6.45 -8.07
N THR A 11 14.74 -5.67 -9.08
CA THR A 11 15.21 -4.28 -8.91
C THR A 11 14.17 -3.41 -8.23
N LEU A 12 12.94 -3.39 -8.77
CA LEU A 12 11.87 -2.55 -8.24
C LEU A 12 11.34 -3.08 -6.90
N GLY A 13 11.28 -4.41 -6.72
CA GLY A 13 10.91 -5.03 -5.45
C GLY A 13 11.85 -4.67 -4.31
N THR A 14 13.17 -4.71 -4.56
CA THR A 14 14.19 -4.28 -3.58
C THR A 14 14.09 -2.79 -3.28
N ALA A 15 13.91 -1.94 -4.30
CA ALA A 15 13.70 -0.50 -4.10
C ALA A 15 12.44 -0.23 -3.27
N GLN A 16 11.36 -0.98 -3.49
CA GLN A 16 10.13 -0.89 -2.70
C GLN A 16 10.33 -1.38 -1.26
N THR A 17 11.10 -2.46 -1.05
CA THR A 17 11.46 -2.92 0.31
C THR A 17 12.15 -1.81 1.08
N LEU A 18 13.14 -1.16 0.46
CA LEU A 18 13.86 -0.03 1.04
C LEU A 18 12.92 1.15 1.36
N ALA A 19 12.05 1.52 0.41
CA ALA A 19 11.13 2.65 0.56
C ALA A 19 10.13 2.43 1.71
N TRP A 20 9.51 1.24 1.80
CA TRP A 20 8.60 0.90 2.89
C TRP A 20 9.29 0.81 4.24
N ALA A 21 10.48 0.19 4.30
CA ALA A 21 11.25 0.01 5.54
C ALA A 21 11.64 1.35 6.16
N SER A 22 12.14 2.27 5.33
CA SER A 22 12.67 3.57 5.76
C SER A 22 11.62 4.67 5.92
N SER A 23 10.34 4.39 5.64
CA SER A 23 9.25 5.38 5.75
C SER A 23 8.08 4.86 6.59
N TYR A 24 7.23 4.01 6.02
CA TYR A 24 6.01 3.54 6.69
C TYR A 24 6.32 2.75 7.98
N TYR A 25 7.38 1.94 7.97
CA TYR A 25 7.76 1.11 9.12
C TYR A 25 8.74 1.78 10.08
N LEU A 26 9.27 2.95 9.72
CA LEU A 26 10.24 3.69 10.52
C LEU A 26 9.72 4.12 11.91
N PRO A 27 8.49 4.67 12.04
CA PRO A 27 7.99 5.13 13.34
C PRO A 27 7.89 4.01 14.38
N ALA A 28 7.66 2.78 13.97
CA ALA A 28 7.57 1.65 14.89
C ALA A 28 8.86 1.44 15.70
N MET A 29 10.01 1.80 15.14
CA MET A 29 11.31 1.64 15.80
C MET A 29 11.87 2.95 16.35
N LEU A 30 11.60 4.07 15.69
CA LEU A 30 12.25 5.34 16.03
C LEU A 30 11.34 6.36 16.72
N ALA A 31 10.03 6.12 16.87
CA ALA A 31 9.15 7.11 17.47
C ALA A 31 9.52 7.46 18.91
N ASP A 32 9.84 6.47 19.75
CA ASP A 32 10.20 6.69 21.14
C ASP A 32 11.55 7.41 21.32
N PRO A 33 12.66 7.01 20.65
CA PRO A 33 13.91 7.75 20.73
C PRO A 33 13.80 9.18 20.16
N ILE A 34 13.04 9.40 19.08
CA ILE A 34 12.76 10.75 18.55
C ILE A 34 11.99 11.57 19.58
N ALA A 35 10.95 11.02 20.19
CA ALA A 35 10.10 11.70 21.16
C ALA A 35 10.93 12.17 22.38
N ARG A 36 11.75 11.28 22.92
CA ARG A 36 12.62 11.58 24.08
C ARG A 36 13.61 12.68 23.78
N ASP A 37 14.26 12.63 22.63
CA ASP A 37 15.33 13.58 22.27
C ASP A 37 14.79 14.96 21.88
N LEU A 38 13.62 15.02 21.23
CA LEU A 38 12.98 16.29 20.85
C LEU A 38 12.07 16.88 21.97
N GLY A 39 11.94 16.21 23.12
CA GLY A 39 11.10 16.67 24.23
C GLY A 39 9.61 16.71 23.89
N VAL A 40 9.15 15.79 23.02
CA VAL A 40 7.73 15.64 22.64
C VAL A 40 7.19 14.28 23.07
N SER A 41 5.89 14.08 23.02
CA SER A 41 5.30 12.75 23.29
C SER A 41 5.40 11.83 22.08
N ALA A 42 5.47 10.50 22.29
CA ALA A 42 5.44 9.54 21.20
C ALA A 42 4.17 9.67 20.30
N PRO A 43 2.95 9.91 20.85
CA PRO A 43 1.78 10.24 20.04
C PRO A 43 1.97 11.44 19.11
N THR A 44 2.78 12.45 19.52
CA THR A 44 3.10 13.60 18.65
C THR A 44 3.93 13.19 17.43
N VAL A 45 4.86 12.25 17.58
CA VAL A 45 5.62 11.70 16.45
C VAL A 45 4.70 10.93 15.49
N TYR A 46 3.79 10.13 16.02
CA TYR A 46 2.78 9.44 15.19
C TYR A 46 1.80 10.42 14.53
N ALA A 47 1.45 11.55 15.18
CA ALA A 47 0.64 12.60 14.56
C ALA A 47 1.38 13.25 13.37
N ALA A 48 2.68 13.52 13.50
CA ALA A 48 3.50 14.01 12.37
C ALA A 48 3.56 13.00 11.22
N PHE A 49 3.66 11.70 11.51
CA PHE A 49 3.54 10.65 10.51
C PHE A 49 2.14 10.61 9.86
N SER A 50 1.06 10.83 10.62
CA SER A 50 -0.30 10.93 10.06
C SER A 50 -0.43 12.12 9.10
N ILE A 51 0.19 13.25 9.42
CA ILE A 51 0.29 14.41 8.51
C ILE A 51 1.04 14.02 7.22
N ALA A 52 2.14 13.25 7.33
CA ALA A 52 2.83 12.72 6.16
C ALA A 52 1.92 11.82 5.30
N MET A 53 1.06 11.01 5.90
CA MET A 53 0.08 10.20 5.16
C MET A 53 -0.92 11.05 4.37
N VAL A 54 -1.38 12.17 4.95
CA VAL A 54 -2.24 13.13 4.24
C VAL A 54 -1.47 13.79 3.09
N ALA A 55 -0.23 14.22 3.31
CA ALA A 55 0.63 14.76 2.24
C ALA A 55 0.84 13.73 1.11
N SER A 56 1.04 12.46 1.47
CA SER A 56 1.13 11.36 0.51
C SER A 56 -0.15 11.21 -0.32
N ALA A 57 -1.33 11.33 0.31
CA ALA A 57 -2.62 11.30 -0.38
C ALA A 57 -2.74 12.40 -1.42
N LEU A 58 -2.32 13.62 -1.07
CA LEU A 58 -2.38 14.76 -1.97
C LEU A 58 -1.40 14.64 -3.14
N VAL A 59 -0.18 14.18 -2.92
CA VAL A 59 0.86 14.05 -3.96
C VAL A 59 0.59 12.91 -4.93
N GLY A 60 -0.05 11.83 -4.49
CA GLY A 60 -0.28 10.61 -5.27
C GLY A 60 -0.85 10.83 -6.68
N PRO A 61 -1.93 11.60 -6.87
CA PRO A 61 -2.52 11.86 -8.19
C PRO A 61 -1.55 12.55 -9.17
N TRP A 62 -0.78 13.53 -8.70
CA TRP A 62 0.21 14.23 -9.54
C TRP A 62 1.40 13.33 -9.90
N ALA A 63 1.87 12.53 -8.94
CA ALA A 63 2.92 11.54 -9.20
C ALA A 63 2.45 10.51 -10.23
N GLY A 64 1.22 10.01 -10.12
CA GLY A 64 0.61 9.10 -11.08
C GLY A 64 0.52 9.72 -12.49
N GLN A 65 0.05 10.97 -12.61
CA GLN A 65 0.03 11.70 -13.89
C GLN A 65 1.43 11.90 -14.47
N ALA A 66 2.42 12.20 -13.63
CA ALA A 66 3.80 12.37 -14.07
C ALA A 66 4.36 11.04 -14.64
N ILE A 67 4.03 9.90 -14.00
CA ILE A 67 4.41 8.56 -14.48
C ILE A 67 3.73 8.26 -15.82
N ASP A 68 2.44 8.55 -15.95
CA ASP A 68 1.70 8.34 -17.20
C ASP A 68 2.30 9.14 -18.37
N ARG A 69 2.74 10.38 -18.11
CA ARG A 69 3.28 11.29 -19.14
C ARG A 69 4.76 11.06 -19.45
N ARG A 70 5.59 10.94 -18.39
CA ARG A 70 7.07 10.96 -18.48
C ARG A 70 7.72 9.60 -18.23
N GLY A 71 6.93 8.60 -17.81
CA GLY A 71 7.42 7.29 -17.37
C GLY A 71 7.87 7.26 -15.91
N GLY A 72 7.85 6.05 -15.33
CA GLY A 72 8.09 5.86 -13.90
C GLY A 72 9.53 6.09 -13.45
N ARG A 73 10.52 5.85 -14.33
CA ARG A 73 11.93 5.95 -13.97
C ARG A 73 12.30 7.32 -13.38
N ILE A 74 11.90 8.41 -14.03
CA ILE A 74 12.22 9.78 -13.59
C ILE A 74 11.59 10.06 -12.22
N VAL A 75 10.31 9.71 -12.06
CA VAL A 75 9.58 9.92 -10.80
C VAL A 75 10.22 9.13 -9.66
N LEU A 76 10.51 7.84 -9.85
CA LEU A 76 11.10 6.98 -8.82
C LEU A 76 12.54 7.38 -8.45
N VAL A 77 13.33 7.86 -9.42
CA VAL A 77 14.67 8.44 -9.13
C VAL A 77 14.54 9.71 -8.29
N SER A 78 13.64 10.63 -8.67
CA SER A 78 13.38 11.84 -7.88
C SER A 78 12.87 11.50 -6.48
N THR A 79 12.08 10.44 -6.35
CA THR A 79 11.57 9.99 -5.05
C THR A 79 12.68 9.45 -4.15
N SER A 80 13.70 8.76 -4.70
CA SER A 80 14.87 8.35 -3.90
C SER A 80 15.58 9.54 -3.28
N LEU A 81 15.70 10.65 -4.03
CA LEU A 81 16.25 11.90 -3.52
C LEU A 81 15.33 12.55 -2.46
N LEU A 82 14.02 12.51 -2.66
CA LEU A 82 13.06 13.01 -1.67
C LEU A 82 13.11 12.21 -0.37
N PHE A 83 13.19 10.88 -0.43
CA PHE A 83 13.38 10.06 0.76
C PHE A 83 14.68 10.40 1.48
N ALA A 84 15.79 10.48 0.75
CA ALA A 84 17.09 10.84 1.34
C ALA A 84 17.04 12.23 1.99
N SER A 85 16.41 13.21 1.33
CA SER A 85 16.25 14.56 1.86
C SER A 85 15.36 14.59 3.10
N GLY A 86 14.19 13.93 3.07
CA GLY A 86 13.27 13.87 4.20
C GLY A 86 13.88 13.19 5.42
N LEU A 87 14.61 12.07 5.22
CA LEU A 87 15.34 11.37 6.27
C LEU A 87 16.50 12.22 6.82
N GLY A 88 17.24 12.93 5.95
CA GLY A 88 18.28 13.87 6.36
C GLY A 88 17.72 15.05 7.17
N MET A 89 16.57 15.60 6.74
CA MET A 89 15.86 16.65 7.50
C MET A 89 15.36 16.11 8.85
N LEU A 90 14.86 14.86 8.89
CA LEU A 90 14.44 14.24 10.14
C LEU A 90 15.65 14.07 11.09
N ALA A 91 16.79 13.60 10.58
CA ALA A 91 18.03 13.49 11.37
C ALA A 91 18.50 14.86 11.91
N ALA A 92 18.27 15.93 11.17
CA ALA A 92 18.64 17.30 11.58
C ALA A 92 17.56 18.00 12.44
N ALA A 93 16.43 17.34 12.72
CA ALA A 93 15.33 17.95 13.46
C ALA A 93 15.75 18.30 14.90
N GLN A 94 15.37 19.51 15.33
CA GLN A 94 15.67 20.06 16.67
C GLN A 94 14.39 20.34 17.49
N GLY A 95 13.22 20.02 16.96
CA GLY A 95 11.94 20.23 17.65
C GLY A 95 10.76 19.86 16.76
N LEU A 96 9.56 20.12 17.29
CA LEU A 96 8.30 19.70 16.68
C LEU A 96 8.16 20.16 15.21
N TRP A 97 8.39 21.43 14.93
CA TRP A 97 8.12 21.98 13.59
C TRP A 97 9.09 21.49 12.54
N THR A 98 10.37 21.32 12.89
CA THR A 98 11.38 20.75 11.98
C THR A 98 11.12 19.26 11.73
N MET A 99 10.65 18.52 12.74
CA MET A 99 10.21 17.14 12.59
C MET A 99 8.97 17.04 11.68
N VAL A 100 7.97 17.89 11.86
CA VAL A 100 6.77 17.91 11.00
C VAL A 100 7.14 18.26 9.56
N ALA A 101 8.03 19.23 9.34
CA ALA A 101 8.53 19.58 8.01
C ALA A 101 9.23 18.39 7.33
N ALA A 102 10.07 17.66 8.08
CA ALA A 102 10.71 16.42 7.57
C ALA A 102 9.66 15.37 7.18
N TRP A 103 8.64 15.14 8.02
CA TRP A 103 7.57 14.20 7.72
C TRP A 103 6.71 14.64 6.54
N LEU A 104 6.51 15.92 6.28
CA LEU A 104 5.85 16.41 5.06
C LEU A 104 6.64 16.04 3.80
N VAL A 105 7.97 16.21 3.81
CA VAL A 105 8.83 15.78 2.69
C VAL A 105 8.79 14.26 2.54
N MET A 106 8.86 13.51 3.65
CA MET A 106 8.69 12.06 3.64
C MET A 106 7.32 11.66 3.08
N GLY A 107 6.25 12.38 3.41
CA GLY A 107 4.91 12.16 2.87
C GLY A 107 4.86 12.35 1.35
N ALA A 108 5.50 13.39 0.82
CA ALA A 108 5.64 13.59 -0.61
C ALA A 108 6.42 12.46 -1.28
N ALA A 109 7.51 11.99 -0.65
CA ALA A 109 8.26 10.82 -1.11
C ALA A 109 7.42 9.56 -1.11
N MET A 110 6.63 9.32 -0.05
CA MET A 110 5.73 8.16 0.06
C MET A 110 4.64 8.18 -1.02
N GLY A 111 4.02 9.34 -1.28
CA GLY A 111 2.99 9.51 -2.31
C GLY A 111 3.49 9.30 -3.74
N SER A 112 4.78 9.57 -3.99
CA SER A 112 5.40 9.46 -5.30
C SER A 112 6.27 8.21 -5.48
N GLY A 113 6.53 7.42 -4.43
CA GLY A 113 7.54 6.35 -4.48
C GLY A 113 7.12 5.00 -3.93
N LEU A 114 5.99 4.87 -3.25
CA LEU A 114 5.50 3.59 -2.74
C LEU A 114 4.78 2.79 -3.84
N TYR A 115 4.03 1.77 -3.46
CA TYR A 115 3.42 0.80 -4.37
C TYR A 115 2.66 1.41 -5.53
N GLU A 116 1.91 2.50 -5.32
CA GLU A 116 1.10 3.12 -6.36
C GLU A 116 1.97 3.63 -7.52
N ALA A 117 3.11 4.23 -7.22
CA ALA A 117 4.07 4.68 -8.21
C ALA A 117 4.78 3.50 -8.90
N ALA A 118 5.14 2.47 -8.13
CA ALA A 118 5.74 1.26 -8.68
C ALA A 118 4.77 0.52 -9.61
N PHE A 119 3.50 0.35 -9.22
CA PHE A 119 2.47 -0.28 -10.05
C PHE A 119 2.21 0.52 -11.32
N SER A 120 2.08 1.85 -11.20
CA SER A 120 1.92 2.74 -12.34
C SER A 120 3.08 2.65 -13.32
N SER A 121 4.31 2.56 -12.79
CA SER A 121 5.52 2.37 -13.60
C SER A 121 5.51 1.05 -14.37
N LEU A 122 5.11 -0.05 -13.71
CA LEU A 122 4.99 -1.37 -14.34
C LEU A 122 3.87 -1.39 -15.39
N VAL A 123 2.72 -0.79 -15.10
CA VAL A 123 1.62 -0.72 -16.05
C VAL A 123 1.99 0.14 -17.26
N ARG A 124 2.72 1.24 -17.04
CA ARG A 124 3.23 2.09 -18.13
C ARG A 124 4.23 1.37 -19.03
N LEU A 125 5.01 0.42 -18.49
CA LEU A 125 6.00 -0.37 -19.24
C LEU A 125 5.39 -1.60 -19.93
N TYR A 126 4.45 -2.30 -19.28
CA TYR A 126 4.01 -3.64 -19.69
C TYR A 126 2.50 -3.74 -19.95
N GLY A 127 1.74 -2.67 -19.78
CA GLY A 127 0.31 -2.64 -20.04
C GLY A 127 -0.45 -3.72 -19.24
N HIS A 128 -1.30 -4.48 -19.90
CA HIS A 128 -2.08 -5.57 -19.30
C HIS A 128 -1.21 -6.72 -18.76
N HIS A 129 0.03 -6.86 -19.22
CA HIS A 129 0.97 -7.90 -18.75
C HIS A 129 1.67 -7.55 -17.44
N ALA A 130 1.38 -6.38 -16.83
CA ALA A 130 2.00 -5.93 -15.59
C ALA A 130 1.56 -6.75 -14.35
N ARG A 131 0.44 -7.51 -14.41
CA ARG A 131 -0.12 -8.22 -13.24
C ARG A 131 0.92 -9.09 -12.52
N GLY A 132 1.65 -9.93 -13.25
CA GLY A 132 2.67 -10.80 -12.65
C GLY A 132 3.80 -10.02 -11.99
N ALA A 133 4.22 -8.89 -12.58
CA ALA A 133 5.24 -8.03 -12.02
C ALA A 133 4.75 -7.30 -10.75
N ILE A 134 3.50 -6.82 -10.74
CA ILE A 134 2.86 -6.23 -9.56
C ILE A 134 2.88 -7.22 -8.39
N THR A 135 2.45 -8.46 -8.65
CA THR A 135 2.50 -9.52 -7.63
C THR A 135 3.93 -9.80 -7.16
N GLY A 136 4.88 -9.90 -8.10
CA GLY A 136 6.29 -10.16 -7.78
C GLY A 136 6.93 -9.09 -6.90
N ILE A 137 6.74 -7.80 -7.19
CA ILE A 137 7.29 -6.73 -6.36
C ILE A 137 6.63 -6.68 -4.97
N THR A 138 5.34 -7.02 -4.86
CA THR A 138 4.65 -7.08 -3.56
C THR A 138 5.10 -8.26 -2.71
N LEU A 139 5.52 -9.37 -3.32
CA LEU A 139 6.15 -10.48 -2.60
C LEU A 139 7.48 -10.06 -1.99
N ILE A 140 8.37 -9.44 -2.77
CA ILE A 140 9.69 -8.98 -2.31
C ILE A 140 9.52 -7.90 -1.23
N ALA A 141 8.77 -6.85 -1.51
CA ALA A 141 8.55 -5.76 -0.57
C ALA A 141 7.65 -6.14 0.62
N GLY A 142 7.03 -7.32 0.58
CA GLY A 142 6.37 -7.91 1.75
C GLY A 142 7.29 -8.15 2.93
N PHE A 143 8.60 -8.25 2.70
CA PHE A 143 9.61 -8.39 3.73
C PHE A 143 10.14 -7.05 4.27
N ALA A 144 9.53 -5.92 3.88
CA ALA A 144 10.01 -4.59 4.27
C ALA A 144 10.06 -4.38 5.80
N SER A 145 9.08 -4.85 6.55
CA SER A 145 9.12 -4.82 8.01
C SER A 145 10.13 -5.81 8.59
N THR A 146 10.23 -7.01 8.00
CA THR A 146 11.16 -8.07 8.43
C THR A 146 12.63 -7.63 8.32
N VAL A 147 12.95 -6.82 7.30
CA VAL A 147 14.28 -6.24 7.10
C VAL A 147 14.40 -4.91 7.82
N GLY A 148 13.37 -4.07 7.72
CA GLY A 148 13.40 -2.68 8.17
C GLY A 148 13.47 -2.54 9.69
N TRP A 149 12.72 -3.32 10.44
CA TRP A 149 12.73 -3.23 11.90
C TRP A 149 14.08 -3.63 12.52
N PRO A 150 14.64 -4.81 12.23
CA PRO A 150 15.95 -5.16 12.77
C PRO A 150 17.06 -4.20 12.33
N LEU A 151 17.04 -3.76 11.07
CA LEU A 151 18.04 -2.83 10.57
C LEU A 151 17.93 -1.44 11.21
N SER A 152 16.69 -0.92 11.38
CA SER A 152 16.46 0.34 12.08
C SER A 152 16.88 0.26 13.53
N SER A 153 16.54 -0.82 14.24
CA SER A 153 16.91 -1.04 15.63
C SER A 153 18.43 -1.18 15.80
N TRP A 154 19.08 -1.92 14.89
CA TRP A 154 20.54 -2.03 14.91
C TRP A 154 21.22 -0.68 14.67
N MET A 155 20.79 0.09 13.65
CA MET A 155 21.35 1.42 13.39
C MET A 155 21.09 2.38 14.55
N GLU A 156 19.91 2.31 15.18
CA GLU A 156 19.58 3.12 16.36
C GLU A 156 20.48 2.79 17.53
N ALA A 157 20.69 1.50 17.82
CA ALA A 157 21.55 1.06 18.91
C ALA A 157 23.03 1.46 18.71
N GLN A 158 23.54 1.52 17.47
CA GLN A 158 24.94 1.86 17.17
C GLN A 158 25.17 3.37 17.02
N PHE A 159 24.25 4.09 16.39
CA PHE A 159 24.45 5.47 15.94
C PHE A 159 23.36 6.44 16.43
N GLY A 160 22.46 5.96 17.28
CA GLY A 160 21.28 6.71 17.69
C GLY A 160 20.26 6.88 16.55
N TRP A 161 19.08 7.42 16.86
CA TRP A 161 18.00 7.56 15.88
C TRP A 161 18.36 8.50 14.71
N ARG A 162 19.18 9.54 14.96
CA ARG A 162 19.67 10.42 13.91
C ARG A 162 20.59 9.67 12.93
N GLY A 163 21.49 8.87 13.48
CA GLY A 163 22.36 8.00 12.67
C GLY A 163 21.57 6.95 11.88
N ALA A 164 20.50 6.40 12.45
CA ALA A 164 19.59 5.49 11.73
C ALA A 164 18.89 6.20 10.55
N CYS A 165 18.41 7.42 10.74
CA CYS A 165 17.83 8.21 9.66
C CYS A 165 18.86 8.51 8.55
N LEU A 166 20.09 8.88 8.90
CA LEU A 166 21.17 9.11 7.92
C LEU A 166 21.58 7.82 7.21
N GLY A 167 21.60 6.68 7.91
CA GLY A 167 21.86 5.37 7.33
C GLY A 167 20.81 5.02 6.25
N TRP A 168 19.53 5.22 6.56
CA TRP A 168 18.45 5.05 5.58
C TRP A 168 18.57 6.03 4.41
N ALA A 169 18.91 7.31 4.66
CA ALA A 169 19.14 8.30 3.61
C ALA A 169 20.27 7.86 2.68
N GLY A 170 21.40 7.39 3.25
CA GLY A 170 22.53 6.84 2.50
C GLY A 170 22.11 5.64 1.64
N LEU A 171 21.32 4.71 2.19
CA LEU A 171 20.80 3.56 1.43
C LEU A 171 19.90 3.99 0.27
N HIS A 172 19.10 5.06 0.42
CA HIS A 172 18.35 5.60 -0.70
C HIS A 172 19.23 6.15 -1.81
N LEU A 173 20.36 6.78 -1.49
CA LEU A 173 21.31 7.32 -2.48
C LEU A 173 22.14 6.21 -3.13
N VAL A 174 22.64 5.25 -2.33
CA VAL A 174 23.60 4.24 -2.81
C VAL A 174 22.90 3.02 -3.41
N VAL A 175 21.71 2.67 -2.95
CA VAL A 175 20.96 1.50 -3.41
C VAL A 175 19.69 1.92 -4.14
N GLY A 176 18.79 2.67 -3.49
CA GLY A 176 17.48 3.03 -4.02
C GLY A 176 17.55 3.80 -5.33
N LEU A 177 18.40 4.84 -5.39
CA LEU A 177 18.55 5.67 -6.58
C LEU A 177 19.13 4.89 -7.77
N PRO A 178 20.24 4.13 -7.65
CA PRO A 178 20.72 3.29 -8.76
C PRO A 178 19.71 2.25 -9.22
N LEU A 179 19.02 1.56 -8.30
CA LEU A 179 18.00 0.59 -8.65
C LEU A 179 16.87 1.24 -9.45
N ASN A 180 16.35 2.40 -9.01
CA ASN A 180 15.33 3.13 -9.73
C ASN A 180 15.84 3.72 -11.06
N ALA A 181 17.10 4.12 -11.13
CA ALA A 181 17.75 4.60 -12.36
C ALA A 181 17.96 3.48 -13.38
N TRP A 182 17.99 2.23 -12.97
CA TRP A 182 18.17 1.08 -13.86
C TRP A 182 16.87 0.61 -14.52
N LEU A 183 15.73 1.13 -14.09
CA LEU A 183 14.44 0.81 -14.71
C LEU A 183 14.46 1.21 -16.21
N PRO A 184 13.83 0.40 -17.09
CA PRO A 184 13.69 0.73 -18.50
C PRO A 184 13.01 2.10 -18.70
N LYS A 185 13.46 2.84 -19.68
CA LYS A 185 12.74 4.04 -20.14
C LYS A 185 11.42 3.60 -20.80
N ALA A 186 10.31 4.18 -20.40
CA ALA A 186 9.06 3.98 -21.12
C ALA A 186 9.20 4.64 -22.51
N ALA A 187 8.71 3.97 -23.55
CA ALA A 187 8.62 4.59 -24.87
C ALA A 187 7.78 5.87 -24.78
N ALA A 188 8.19 6.90 -25.52
CA ALA A 188 7.39 8.11 -25.64
C ALA A 188 5.97 7.72 -26.09
N VAL A 189 4.95 8.40 -25.55
CA VAL A 189 3.60 8.27 -26.08
C VAL A 189 3.64 8.88 -27.46
N SER A 190 3.63 8.06 -28.52
CA SER A 190 3.38 8.56 -29.87
C SER A 190 2.09 9.35 -29.81
N LYS A 191 2.11 10.62 -30.19
CA LYS A 191 0.87 11.36 -30.44
C LYS A 191 0.02 10.46 -31.35
N PRO A 192 -1.30 10.34 -31.12
CA PRO A 192 -2.15 9.69 -32.08
C PRO A 192 -1.85 10.35 -33.46
N GLU A 193 -1.29 9.60 -34.40
CA GLU A 193 -1.29 10.03 -35.77
C GLU A 193 -2.76 10.21 -36.14
N ILE A 194 -3.14 11.42 -36.45
CA ILE A 194 -4.43 11.69 -37.08
C ILE A 194 -4.36 10.85 -38.36
N PRO A 195 -5.21 9.82 -38.53
CA PRO A 195 -5.17 9.01 -39.73
C PRO A 195 -5.43 9.97 -40.92
N SER A 196 -4.43 10.21 -41.77
CA SER A 196 -4.67 10.74 -43.06
C SER A 196 -5.71 9.85 -43.72
N ALA A 197 -6.80 10.44 -44.17
CA ALA A 197 -7.89 9.75 -44.83
C ALA A 197 -7.38 9.09 -46.12
N SER A 198 -6.97 7.84 -46.04
CA SER A 198 -6.68 7.01 -47.20
C SER A 198 -6.67 5.53 -46.79
N ASN A 199 -7.72 4.84 -47.29
CA ASN A 199 -7.84 3.41 -47.54
C ASN A 199 -7.96 2.42 -46.37
N ASN A 200 -9.20 1.87 -46.26
CA ASN A 200 -9.55 0.46 -46.04
C ASN A 200 -8.51 -0.40 -45.31
N ALA A 201 -8.50 -0.34 -43.97
CA ALA A 201 -7.98 -1.39 -43.13
C ALA A 201 -8.91 -1.56 -41.95
N HIS A 202 -9.28 -2.80 -41.67
CA HIS A 202 -10.13 -3.25 -40.60
C HIS A 202 -10.04 -2.37 -39.35
N VAL A 203 -11.12 -1.61 -39.09
CA VAL A 203 -11.35 -0.97 -37.80
C VAL A 203 -11.43 -2.13 -36.79
N GLN A 204 -10.32 -2.41 -36.13
CA GLN A 204 -10.39 -3.14 -34.88
C GLN A 204 -11.21 -2.26 -33.94
N SER A 205 -12.47 -2.60 -33.80
CA SER A 205 -13.42 -1.98 -32.88
C SER A 205 -12.80 -2.02 -31.50
N SER A 206 -12.33 -0.87 -31.01
CA SER A 206 -12.04 -0.70 -29.61
C SER A 206 -13.26 -1.14 -28.81
N PRO A 207 -13.11 -1.93 -27.75
CA PRO A 207 -14.25 -2.38 -26.95
C PRO A 207 -15.07 -1.13 -26.56
N PRO A 208 -16.41 -1.20 -26.60
CA PRO A 208 -17.27 -0.07 -26.31
C PRO A 208 -16.88 0.53 -24.96
N ALA A 209 -16.55 1.83 -24.95
CA ALA A 209 -16.30 2.57 -23.73
C ALA A 209 -17.55 2.41 -22.85
N SER A 210 -17.36 1.86 -21.63
CA SER A 210 -18.45 1.81 -20.66
C SER A 210 -18.99 3.23 -20.47
N GLU A 211 -20.32 3.36 -20.32
CA GLU A 211 -20.95 4.67 -20.12
C GLU A 211 -20.21 5.45 -19.00
N PRO A 212 -19.98 6.74 -19.15
CA PRO A 212 -19.25 7.56 -18.17
C PRO A 212 -19.77 7.41 -16.75
N LYS A 213 -21.09 7.28 -16.57
CA LYS A 213 -21.75 7.06 -15.27
C LYS A 213 -21.34 5.74 -14.61
N GLN A 214 -21.25 4.66 -15.39
CA GLN A 214 -20.87 3.34 -14.87
C GLN A 214 -19.40 3.32 -14.46
N GLN A 215 -18.53 4.03 -15.16
CA GLN A 215 -17.11 4.15 -14.82
C GLN A 215 -16.91 4.96 -13.53
N VAL A 216 -17.64 6.05 -13.34
CA VAL A 216 -17.62 6.87 -12.11
C VAL A 216 -18.10 6.03 -10.91
N TYR A 217 -19.20 5.30 -11.07
CA TYR A 217 -19.72 4.43 -10.01
C TYR A 217 -18.72 3.32 -9.62
N ALA A 218 -18.16 2.64 -10.58
CA ALA A 218 -17.14 1.60 -10.32
C ALA A 218 -15.88 2.18 -9.63
N THR A 219 -15.47 3.40 -10.03
CA THR A 219 -14.35 4.11 -9.40
C THR A 219 -14.65 4.45 -7.94
N ALA A 220 -15.86 4.96 -7.64
CA ALA A 220 -16.27 5.30 -6.29
C ALA A 220 -16.35 4.06 -5.38
N LEU A 221 -16.93 2.95 -5.87
CA LEU A 221 -16.97 1.69 -5.12
C LEU A 221 -15.57 1.16 -4.83
N LEU A 222 -14.67 1.22 -5.81
CA LEU A 222 -13.30 0.74 -5.63
C LEU A 222 -12.49 1.62 -4.68
N ALA A 223 -12.68 2.95 -4.74
CA ALA A 223 -12.07 3.88 -3.78
C ALA A 223 -12.56 3.61 -2.34
N PHE A 224 -13.87 3.35 -2.18
CA PHE A 224 -14.43 2.93 -0.89
C PHE A 224 -13.81 1.61 -0.39
N VAL A 225 -13.71 0.59 -1.24
CA VAL A 225 -13.09 -0.69 -0.88
C VAL A 225 -11.64 -0.49 -0.42
N PHE A 226 -10.87 0.34 -1.13
CA PHE A 226 -9.49 0.61 -0.75
C PHE A 226 -9.40 1.40 0.56
N ALA A 227 -10.27 2.39 0.77
CA ALA A 227 -10.34 3.13 2.02
C ALA A 227 -10.72 2.23 3.20
N ALA A 228 -11.76 1.41 3.06
CA ALA A 228 -12.23 0.46 4.06
C ALA A 228 -11.13 -0.55 4.44
N THR A 229 -10.50 -1.15 3.45
CA THR A 229 -9.45 -2.17 3.69
C THR A 229 -8.17 -1.59 4.29
N TRP A 230 -7.77 -0.35 3.92
CA TRP A 230 -6.66 0.33 4.56
C TRP A 230 -6.98 0.78 5.97
N PHE A 231 -8.20 1.27 6.22
CA PHE A 231 -8.66 1.57 7.58
C PHE A 231 -8.56 0.34 8.49
N ILE A 232 -9.14 -0.79 8.08
CA ILE A 232 -9.11 -2.04 8.83
C ILE A 232 -7.67 -2.52 9.05
N SER A 233 -6.85 -2.53 7.99
CA SER A 233 -5.46 -3.00 8.09
C SER A 233 -4.65 -2.19 9.09
N THR A 234 -4.83 -0.86 9.11
CA THR A 234 -4.12 0.02 10.04
C THR A 234 -4.67 -0.08 11.46
N ALA A 235 -6.00 -0.18 11.63
CA ALA A 235 -6.63 -0.42 12.92
C ALA A 235 -6.08 -1.69 13.58
N MET A 236 -6.02 -2.79 12.81
CA MET A 236 -5.48 -4.06 13.31
C MET A 236 -3.98 -3.97 13.59
N ALA A 237 -3.20 -3.33 12.73
CA ALA A 237 -1.76 -3.15 12.97
C ALA A 237 -1.46 -2.36 14.24
N THR A 238 -2.33 -1.42 14.62
CA THR A 238 -2.14 -0.53 15.78
C THR A 238 -2.74 -1.10 17.06
N HIS A 239 -3.93 -1.71 17.00
CA HIS A 239 -4.73 -2.00 18.17
C HIS A 239 -4.98 -3.51 18.41
N LEU A 240 -4.44 -4.40 17.58
CA LEU A 240 -4.73 -5.84 17.68
C LEU A 240 -4.48 -6.41 19.10
N PRO A 241 -3.33 -6.18 19.75
CA PRO A 241 -3.11 -6.74 21.09
C PRO A 241 -4.20 -6.28 22.07
N ARG A 242 -4.44 -4.98 22.14
CA ARG A 242 -5.43 -4.37 23.02
C ARG A 242 -6.86 -4.83 22.72
N MET A 243 -7.18 -5.03 21.44
CA MET A 243 -8.48 -5.54 21.01
C MET A 243 -8.66 -7.01 21.44
N LEU A 244 -7.61 -7.85 21.34
CA LEU A 244 -7.66 -9.24 21.78
C LEU A 244 -7.74 -9.33 23.30
N GLU A 245 -7.04 -8.47 24.05
CA GLU A 245 -7.18 -8.37 25.49
C GLU A 245 -8.63 -8.03 25.90
N ALA A 246 -9.28 -7.12 25.17
CA ALA A 246 -10.69 -6.79 25.37
C ALA A 246 -11.64 -7.98 25.13
N THR A 247 -11.23 -8.99 24.35
CA THR A 247 -11.99 -10.25 24.18
C THR A 247 -11.69 -11.27 25.28
N GLY A 248 -10.77 -10.98 26.21
CA GLY A 248 -10.37 -11.87 27.31
C GLY A 248 -9.08 -12.66 27.04
N ALA A 249 -8.33 -12.36 25.99
CA ALA A 249 -7.01 -12.96 25.78
C ALA A 249 -5.97 -12.35 26.74
N THR A 250 -4.95 -13.12 27.12
CA THR A 250 -3.79 -12.56 27.82
C THR A 250 -2.91 -11.74 26.87
N LEU A 251 -2.17 -10.76 27.39
CA LEU A 251 -1.24 -9.96 26.58
C LEU A 251 -0.25 -10.85 25.80
N THR A 252 0.29 -11.88 26.47
CA THR A 252 1.23 -12.83 25.83
C THR A 252 0.59 -13.55 24.66
N ALA A 253 -0.65 -14.03 24.81
CA ALA A 253 -1.41 -14.67 23.73
C ALA A 253 -1.72 -13.66 22.61
N ALA A 254 -2.13 -12.44 22.94
CA ALA A 254 -2.42 -11.39 21.97
C ALA A 254 -1.19 -11.02 21.11
N VAL A 255 -0.02 -10.90 21.72
CA VAL A 255 1.24 -10.64 21.01
C VAL A 255 1.64 -11.84 20.11
N ALA A 256 1.51 -13.06 20.61
CA ALA A 256 1.80 -14.27 19.83
C ALA A 256 0.86 -14.39 18.61
N VAL A 257 -0.42 -14.07 18.78
CA VAL A 257 -1.41 -14.05 17.70
C VAL A 257 -1.06 -12.94 16.67
N GLY A 258 -0.67 -11.76 17.15
CA GLY A 258 -0.22 -10.66 16.27
C GLY A 258 0.94 -11.05 15.38
N ALA A 259 1.87 -11.86 15.89
CA ALA A 259 3.00 -12.36 15.12
C ALA A 259 2.61 -13.28 13.93
N LEU A 260 1.38 -13.86 13.92
CA LEU A 260 0.89 -14.68 12.82
C LEU A 260 0.47 -13.87 11.59
N ILE A 261 0.16 -12.57 11.75
CA ILE A 261 -0.34 -11.73 10.64
C ILE A 261 0.68 -11.63 9.52
N GLY A 262 1.97 -11.39 9.85
CA GLY A 262 3.02 -11.27 8.86
C GLY A 262 3.18 -12.53 7.98
N PRO A 263 3.44 -13.70 8.55
CA PRO A 263 3.45 -14.97 7.82
C PRO A 263 2.18 -15.24 7.02
N ALA A 264 0.99 -14.97 7.57
CA ALA A 264 -0.28 -15.14 6.88
C ALA A 264 -0.41 -14.19 5.67
N GLN A 265 0.08 -12.96 5.75
CA GLN A 265 0.12 -12.03 4.59
C GLN A 265 1.02 -12.57 3.48
N VAL A 266 2.19 -13.11 3.82
CA VAL A 266 3.10 -13.72 2.84
C VAL A 266 2.46 -14.95 2.21
N ALA A 267 1.85 -15.83 3.02
CA ALA A 267 1.13 -17.00 2.53
C ALA A 267 -0.02 -16.61 1.58
N GLY A 268 -0.81 -15.58 1.93
CA GLY A 268 -1.85 -15.04 1.06
C GLY A 268 -1.32 -14.54 -0.29
N ARG A 269 -0.18 -13.83 -0.29
CA ARG A 269 0.47 -13.38 -1.54
C ARG A 269 1.02 -14.53 -2.38
N LEU A 270 1.56 -15.56 -1.74
CA LEU A 270 2.01 -16.78 -2.44
C LEU A 270 0.82 -17.55 -3.03
N LEU A 271 -0.30 -17.62 -2.32
CA LEU A 271 -1.55 -18.21 -2.82
C LEU A 271 -2.06 -17.43 -4.05
N GLU A 272 -2.07 -16.11 -4.02
CA GLU A 272 -2.43 -15.28 -5.18
C GLU A 272 -1.46 -15.51 -6.34
N PHE A 273 -0.16 -15.55 -6.08
CA PHE A 273 0.85 -15.77 -7.12
C PHE A 273 0.76 -17.15 -7.76
N GLY A 274 0.56 -18.21 -6.96
CA GLY A 274 0.53 -19.60 -7.44
C GLY A 274 -0.79 -19.98 -8.12
N PHE A 275 -1.91 -19.71 -7.45
CA PHE A 275 -3.21 -20.24 -7.80
C PHE A 275 -4.19 -19.17 -8.30
N LEU A 276 -4.37 -18.08 -7.56
CA LEU A 276 -5.40 -17.10 -7.86
C LEU A 276 -5.07 -16.16 -9.03
N ARG A 277 -3.81 -16.12 -9.48
CA ARG A 277 -3.43 -15.34 -10.67
C ARG A 277 -4.12 -15.78 -11.95
N GLN A 278 -4.61 -17.03 -12.00
CA GLN A 278 -5.31 -17.59 -13.16
C GLN A 278 -6.78 -17.18 -13.21
N VAL A 279 -7.35 -16.74 -12.09
CA VAL A 279 -8.72 -16.26 -12.03
C VAL A 279 -8.80 -14.75 -12.19
N HIS A 280 -10.01 -14.25 -12.45
CA HIS A 280 -10.21 -12.80 -12.58
C HIS A 280 -9.87 -12.08 -11.26
N PRO A 281 -9.12 -10.95 -11.27
CA PRO A 281 -8.71 -10.23 -10.06
C PRO A 281 -9.85 -9.85 -9.12
N LEU A 282 -11.07 -9.67 -9.64
CA LEU A 282 -12.25 -9.37 -8.85
C LEU A 282 -12.66 -10.55 -7.94
N LEU A 283 -12.48 -11.79 -8.40
CA LEU A 283 -12.76 -12.96 -7.56
C LEU A 283 -11.75 -13.07 -6.42
N SER A 284 -10.45 -12.91 -6.71
CA SER A 284 -9.41 -12.88 -5.68
C SER A 284 -9.70 -11.78 -4.65
N ALA A 285 -10.08 -10.57 -5.11
CA ALA A 285 -10.40 -9.46 -4.22
C ALA A 285 -11.64 -9.73 -3.35
N ARG A 286 -12.68 -10.39 -3.89
CA ARG A 286 -13.88 -10.78 -3.14
C ARG A 286 -13.55 -11.79 -2.03
N LEU A 287 -12.82 -12.85 -2.37
CA LEU A 287 -12.41 -13.86 -1.39
C LEU A 287 -11.55 -13.23 -0.29
N ALA A 288 -10.62 -12.37 -0.66
CA ALA A 288 -9.75 -11.68 0.30
C ALA A 288 -10.50 -10.68 1.18
N ALA A 289 -11.48 -9.95 0.63
CA ALA A 289 -12.28 -9.00 1.40
C ALA A 289 -13.23 -9.71 2.38
N LEU A 290 -13.70 -10.91 2.05
CA LEU A 290 -14.52 -11.74 2.94
C LEU A 290 -13.72 -12.28 4.13
N ALA A 291 -12.41 -12.47 4.00
CA ALA A 291 -11.58 -13.12 5.02
C ALA A 291 -11.60 -12.38 6.37
N HIS A 292 -11.55 -11.02 6.36
CA HIS A 292 -11.60 -10.25 7.61
C HIS A 292 -12.95 -10.36 8.33
N PRO A 293 -14.11 -10.08 7.73
CA PRO A 293 -15.39 -10.22 8.42
C PRO A 293 -15.68 -11.68 8.85
N ALA A 294 -15.25 -12.68 8.06
CA ALA A 294 -15.34 -14.07 8.47
C ALA A 294 -14.49 -14.35 9.73
N GLY A 295 -13.26 -13.82 9.76
CA GLY A 295 -12.40 -13.91 10.95
C GLY A 295 -13.01 -13.23 12.18
N VAL A 296 -13.62 -12.04 12.00
CA VAL A 296 -14.34 -11.34 13.07
C VAL A 296 -15.50 -12.19 13.58
N ALA A 297 -16.30 -12.77 12.70
CA ALA A 297 -17.42 -13.65 13.10
C ALA A 297 -16.92 -14.86 13.90
N VAL A 298 -15.84 -15.50 13.44
CA VAL A 298 -15.22 -16.64 14.15
C VAL A 298 -14.69 -16.22 15.53
N LEU A 299 -14.03 -15.06 15.65
CA LEU A 299 -13.52 -14.57 16.91
C LEU A 299 -14.65 -14.23 17.89
N LEU A 300 -15.71 -13.58 17.43
CA LEU A 300 -16.84 -13.19 18.28
C LEU A 300 -17.68 -14.39 18.73
N THR A 301 -17.79 -15.44 17.94
CA THR A 301 -18.57 -16.65 18.30
C THR A 301 -17.77 -17.65 19.12
N GLY A 302 -16.47 -17.81 18.83
CA GLY A 302 -15.60 -18.80 19.45
C GLY A 302 -14.70 -18.25 20.56
N GLY A 303 -14.76 -16.93 20.82
CA GLY A 303 -13.98 -16.26 21.86
C GLY A 303 -12.48 -16.22 21.60
N PRO A 304 -11.66 -15.92 22.63
CA PRO A 304 -10.22 -15.71 22.50
C PRO A 304 -9.46 -16.89 21.91
N ALA A 305 -9.96 -18.12 22.06
CA ALA A 305 -9.35 -19.33 21.49
C ALA A 305 -9.30 -19.28 19.93
N MET A 306 -10.19 -18.52 19.29
CA MET A 306 -10.25 -18.36 17.85
C MET A 306 -9.39 -17.19 17.33
N ALA A 307 -8.70 -16.46 18.18
CA ALA A 307 -7.85 -15.35 17.80
C ALA A 307 -6.76 -15.72 16.75
N PRO A 308 -6.10 -16.90 16.80
CA PRO A 308 -5.19 -17.32 15.74
C PRO A 308 -5.86 -17.46 14.37
N VAL A 309 -7.08 -18.00 14.32
CA VAL A 309 -7.85 -18.14 13.07
C VAL A 309 -8.21 -16.76 12.52
N PHE A 310 -8.65 -15.83 13.36
CA PHE A 310 -8.86 -14.44 12.97
C PHE A 310 -7.60 -13.81 12.36
N ALA A 311 -6.46 -13.94 13.03
CA ALA A 311 -5.20 -13.36 12.58
C ALA A 311 -4.74 -13.92 11.22
N ILE A 312 -4.90 -15.23 11.00
CA ILE A 312 -4.57 -15.90 9.74
C ILE A 312 -5.49 -15.41 8.62
N LEU A 313 -6.80 -15.39 8.85
CA LEU A 313 -7.77 -14.92 7.86
C LEU A 313 -7.55 -13.44 7.51
N HIS A 314 -7.42 -12.59 8.53
CA HIS A 314 -7.14 -11.16 8.34
C HIS A 314 -5.81 -10.95 7.58
N GLY A 315 -4.74 -11.62 8.02
CA GLY A 315 -3.42 -11.52 7.41
C GLY A 315 -3.43 -11.96 5.95
N ALA A 316 -3.94 -13.15 5.65
CA ALA A 316 -4.01 -13.69 4.30
C ALA A 316 -4.85 -12.79 3.37
N GLY A 317 -6.03 -12.36 3.84
CA GLY A 317 -6.89 -11.42 3.12
C GLY A 317 -6.17 -10.10 2.81
N ASN A 318 -5.50 -9.51 3.79
CA ASN A 318 -4.73 -8.27 3.61
C ASN A 318 -3.56 -8.44 2.64
N GLY A 319 -2.88 -9.60 2.65
CA GLY A 319 -1.84 -9.95 1.70
C GLY A 319 -2.33 -9.94 0.25
N ILE A 320 -3.45 -10.61 -0.02
CA ILE A 320 -4.08 -10.67 -1.35
C ILE A 320 -4.62 -9.29 -1.77
N LEU A 321 -5.29 -8.57 -0.86
CA LEU A 321 -5.81 -7.22 -1.15
C LEU A 321 -4.72 -6.22 -1.49
N THR A 322 -3.50 -6.37 -0.98
CA THR A 322 -2.36 -5.54 -1.36
C THR A 322 -2.05 -5.69 -2.87
N ILE A 323 -2.10 -6.91 -3.40
CA ILE A 323 -1.95 -7.18 -4.83
C ILE A 323 -3.16 -6.65 -5.61
N ALA A 324 -4.37 -6.89 -5.10
CA ALA A 324 -5.61 -6.47 -5.74
C ALA A 324 -5.69 -4.94 -5.94
N LYS A 325 -5.14 -4.15 -5.02
CA LYS A 325 -5.05 -2.67 -5.16
C LYS A 325 -4.31 -2.24 -6.43
N GLY A 326 -3.36 -3.03 -6.89
CA GLY A 326 -2.65 -2.77 -8.16
C GLY A 326 -3.30 -3.45 -9.38
N THR A 327 -3.79 -4.67 -9.22
CA THR A 327 -4.27 -5.48 -10.35
C THR A 327 -5.73 -5.22 -10.72
N LEU A 328 -6.58 -4.88 -9.75
CA LEU A 328 -8.02 -4.67 -9.97
C LEU A 328 -8.32 -3.41 -10.78
N PRO A 329 -7.71 -2.23 -10.52
CA PRO A 329 -7.87 -1.07 -11.39
C PRO A 329 -7.40 -1.31 -12.82
N LEU A 330 -6.32 -2.09 -13.00
CA LEU A 330 -5.83 -2.49 -14.31
C LEU A 330 -6.84 -3.38 -15.06
N ALA A 331 -7.43 -4.35 -14.36
CA ALA A 331 -8.40 -5.28 -14.95
C ALA A 331 -9.73 -4.59 -15.30
N LEU A 332 -10.19 -3.64 -14.48
CA LEU A 332 -11.49 -2.97 -14.66
C LEU A 332 -11.43 -1.82 -15.67
N PHE A 333 -10.34 -1.05 -15.67
CA PHE A 333 -10.25 0.20 -16.42
C PHE A 333 -9.17 0.22 -17.50
N GLY A 334 -8.34 -0.83 -17.56
CA GLY A 334 -7.24 -0.90 -18.51
C GLY A 334 -6.02 -0.04 -18.12
N PRO A 335 -4.97 -0.06 -18.95
CA PRO A 335 -3.68 0.59 -18.66
C PRO A 335 -3.65 2.10 -18.96
N GLN A 336 -4.58 2.64 -19.76
CA GLN A 336 -4.59 4.05 -20.12
C GLN A 336 -4.90 4.94 -18.92
N GLY A 337 -4.02 5.91 -18.63
CA GLY A 337 -4.18 6.82 -17.48
C GLY A 337 -4.19 6.08 -16.12
N TYR A 338 -3.57 4.91 -16.05
CA TYR A 338 -3.56 4.07 -14.85
C TYR A 338 -2.91 4.82 -13.66
N GLY A 339 -1.82 5.54 -13.88
CA GLY A 339 -1.10 6.24 -12.81
C GLY A 339 -1.95 7.33 -12.17
N ALA A 340 -2.56 8.20 -12.97
CA ALA A 340 -3.47 9.23 -12.47
C ALA A 340 -4.66 8.62 -11.72
N ARG A 341 -5.27 7.60 -12.31
CA ARG A 341 -6.41 6.88 -11.70
C ARG A 341 -6.03 6.23 -10.37
N GLN A 342 -4.89 5.57 -10.32
CA GLN A 342 -4.38 4.94 -9.11
C GLN A 342 -4.19 5.97 -7.98
N GLY A 343 -3.63 7.14 -8.30
CA GLY A 343 -3.47 8.22 -7.34
C GLY A 343 -4.81 8.68 -6.76
N TRP A 344 -5.82 8.91 -7.61
CA TRP A 344 -7.17 9.31 -7.17
C TRP A 344 -7.88 8.23 -6.37
N LEU A 345 -7.79 6.96 -6.78
CA LEU A 345 -8.37 5.83 -6.06
C LEU A 345 -7.77 5.67 -4.66
N MET A 346 -6.48 5.94 -4.51
CA MET A 346 -5.78 5.73 -3.25
C MET A 346 -5.83 6.95 -2.31
N MET A 347 -6.25 8.12 -2.78
CA MET A 347 -6.36 9.32 -1.95
C MET A 347 -7.28 9.10 -0.73
N PRO A 348 -8.56 8.66 -0.87
CA PRO A 348 -9.42 8.37 0.27
C PRO A 348 -8.86 7.28 1.18
N ALA A 349 -8.18 6.29 0.60
CA ALA A 349 -7.56 5.20 1.35
C ALA A 349 -6.43 5.70 2.27
N ARG A 350 -5.60 6.63 1.81
CA ARG A 350 -4.54 7.25 2.63
C ARG A 350 -5.09 8.10 3.76
N VAL A 351 -6.17 8.85 3.51
CA VAL A 351 -6.87 9.62 4.55
C VAL A 351 -7.48 8.69 5.60
N ALA A 352 -8.18 7.63 5.16
CA ALA A 352 -8.74 6.62 6.06
C ALA A 352 -7.65 5.92 6.88
N GLN A 353 -6.51 5.62 6.26
CA GLN A 353 -5.34 5.05 6.91
C GLN A 353 -4.78 5.97 8.00
N ALA A 354 -4.65 7.27 7.71
CA ALA A 354 -4.17 8.26 8.68
C ALA A 354 -5.11 8.44 9.88
N ALA A 355 -6.43 8.39 9.65
CA ALA A 355 -7.44 8.55 10.68
C ALA A 355 -7.69 7.28 11.51
N SER A 356 -7.34 6.12 10.98
CA SER A 356 -7.70 4.81 11.54
C SER A 356 -7.22 4.58 12.99
N PRO A 357 -5.95 4.87 13.36
CA PRO A 357 -5.49 4.62 14.72
C PRO A 357 -6.30 5.42 15.75
N PHE A 358 -6.62 6.66 15.44
CA PHE A 358 -7.40 7.53 16.32
C PHE A 358 -8.86 7.09 16.40
N LEU A 359 -9.54 6.93 15.27
CA LEU A 359 -10.97 6.62 15.24
C LEU A 359 -11.27 5.22 15.78
N PHE A 360 -10.43 4.24 15.46
CA PHE A 360 -10.61 2.89 15.97
C PHE A 360 -10.22 2.79 17.47
N GLY A 361 -9.24 3.58 17.90
CA GLY A 361 -8.90 3.73 19.32
C GLY A 361 -10.07 4.24 20.14
N LEU A 362 -10.77 5.30 19.69
CA LEU A 362 -11.99 5.80 20.33
C LEU A 362 -13.10 4.75 20.39
N ALA A 363 -13.28 3.98 19.31
CA ALA A 363 -14.26 2.90 19.29
C ALA A 363 -13.91 1.79 20.32
N LEU A 364 -12.62 1.45 20.42
CA LEU A 364 -12.15 0.47 21.38
C LEU A 364 -12.29 0.96 22.82
N ASP A 365 -12.01 2.24 23.10
CA ASP A 365 -12.19 2.86 24.41
C ASP A 365 -13.67 2.89 24.83
N SER A 366 -14.56 3.14 23.88
CA SER A 366 -15.99 3.29 24.15
C SER A 366 -16.74 1.95 24.20
N TRP A 367 -16.35 0.97 23.37
CA TRP A 367 -17.10 -0.26 23.13
C TRP A 367 -16.34 -1.54 23.50
N GLY A 368 -15.07 -1.45 23.89
CA GLY A 368 -14.23 -2.62 24.18
C GLY A 368 -14.19 -3.60 23.01
N ALA A 369 -14.40 -4.89 23.29
CA ALA A 369 -14.42 -5.95 22.27
C ALA A 369 -15.47 -5.73 21.17
N ASN A 370 -16.54 -4.98 21.45
CA ASN A 370 -17.58 -4.69 20.45
C ASN A 370 -17.08 -3.78 19.30
N ALA A 371 -15.91 -3.15 19.43
CA ALA A 371 -15.25 -2.46 18.30
C ALA A 371 -14.96 -3.40 17.12
N LEU A 372 -14.92 -4.72 17.34
CA LEU A 372 -14.84 -5.74 16.29
C LEU A 372 -16.04 -5.69 15.32
N TRP A 373 -17.24 -5.36 15.80
CA TRP A 373 -18.41 -5.20 14.93
C TRP A 373 -18.25 -4.06 13.94
N LEU A 374 -17.56 -2.98 14.35
CA LEU A 374 -17.23 -1.86 13.44
C LEU A 374 -16.33 -2.34 12.32
N SER A 375 -15.20 -3.00 12.63
CA SER A 375 -14.26 -3.49 11.61
C SER A 375 -14.87 -4.58 10.73
N GLY A 376 -15.64 -5.50 11.32
CA GLY A 376 -16.38 -6.54 10.60
C GLY A 376 -17.46 -5.95 9.68
N GLY A 377 -18.20 -4.93 10.14
CA GLY A 377 -19.20 -4.21 9.35
C GLY A 377 -18.59 -3.47 8.17
N ILE A 378 -17.49 -2.73 8.39
CA ILE A 378 -16.73 -2.05 7.32
C ILE A 378 -16.21 -3.09 6.31
N GLY A 379 -15.67 -4.23 6.78
CA GLY A 379 -15.19 -5.31 5.91
C GLY A 379 -16.31 -5.95 5.10
N SER A 380 -17.48 -6.18 5.70
CA SER A 380 -18.67 -6.70 5.01
C SER A 380 -19.19 -5.73 3.97
N ALA A 381 -19.19 -4.43 4.25
CA ALA A 381 -19.56 -3.40 3.28
C ALA A 381 -18.58 -3.34 2.11
N ALA A 382 -17.27 -3.48 2.37
CA ALA A 382 -16.25 -3.56 1.32
C ALA A 382 -16.44 -4.82 0.44
N PHE A 383 -16.73 -5.97 1.04
CA PHE A 383 -17.08 -7.19 0.30
C PHE A 383 -18.34 -6.98 -0.55
N GLY A 384 -19.42 -6.42 0.02
CA GLY A 384 -20.66 -6.11 -0.71
C GLY A 384 -20.40 -5.18 -1.90
N ALA A 385 -19.57 -4.14 -1.74
CA ALA A 385 -19.18 -3.25 -2.83
C ALA A 385 -18.46 -4.00 -3.96
N LEU A 386 -17.58 -4.95 -3.62
CA LEU A 386 -16.91 -5.81 -4.62
C LEU A 386 -17.87 -6.79 -5.31
N VAL A 387 -18.92 -7.25 -4.63
CA VAL A 387 -19.94 -8.12 -5.24
C VAL A 387 -20.77 -7.34 -6.28
N VAL A 388 -21.09 -6.09 -5.99
CA VAL A 388 -21.82 -5.21 -6.91
C VAL A 388 -20.98 -4.85 -8.16
N LEU A 389 -19.65 -4.75 -8.01
CA LEU A 389 -18.75 -4.53 -9.14
C LEU A 389 -18.82 -5.74 -10.09
N ARG A 390 -19.10 -5.48 -11.37
CA ARG A 390 -19.11 -6.50 -12.42
C ARG A 390 -17.78 -6.51 -13.16
N ALA A 391 -17.24 -7.71 -13.41
CA ALA A 391 -16.15 -7.89 -14.34
C ALA A 391 -16.61 -7.44 -15.74
N ARG A 392 -15.77 -6.74 -16.49
CA ARG A 392 -16.03 -6.57 -17.93
C ARG A 392 -16.04 -7.98 -18.55
N SER A 393 -17.11 -8.33 -19.23
CA SER A 393 -17.10 -9.50 -20.09
C SER A 393 -16.04 -9.25 -21.17
N THR A 394 -14.91 -9.95 -21.09
CA THR A 394 -14.07 -10.17 -22.26
C THR A 394 -14.86 -11.12 -23.15
N ALA A 395 -15.72 -10.57 -24.02
CA ALA A 395 -16.20 -11.36 -25.15
C ALA A 395 -14.93 -11.80 -25.92
N ASN A 396 -14.78 -13.11 -26.03
CA ASN A 396 -13.77 -13.79 -26.83
C ASN A 396 -13.80 -13.33 -28.29
#